data_78f9ec9802d7d34425c85de8f7b5952d
#
_entry.id   78f9ec9802d7d34425c85de8f7b5952d
#
_cell.length_a   1.000
_cell.length_b   1.000
_cell.length_c   1.000
_cell.angle_alpha   90.00
_cell.angle_beta   90.00
_cell.angle_gamma   90.00
#
_symmetry.space_group_name_H-M   'P 1'
#
loop_
_entity.id
_entity.type
_entity.pdbx_description
1 polymer ?
#
loop_
_entity_poly.entity_id
_entity_poly.type
_entity_poly.pdbx_seq_one_letter_code
_entity_poly.pdbx_strand_id
1 'polypeptide(L)'
;MKSGFVAALSIVGLVVVLVTAVLLLPGPESAPGATTGSSENAGKESLAAPSLTAIVNVRVFDGESVLESANVLFSDGRISEVGRGIGVPHRASVIDGRGKTLLPGLVDSHVHAIGTAGAEAVEFGVTTLLDMFSMPVNLGQMRDQRQGLAPTARADVFTAGYLATAAGGHGTQYGVPVPTLSSPAEADDWVAARLEEGSDFIKIVIEDGSAFSGSLPTLSRETVDALVESAHRRNTLAVAHVSTYDDAMMAIEAGVDGLVHLFADRQVDTAFIEAAVEAGIFVVPTATVMASAYGGPGTEWLRRHEILAGRLGAMQRQSLAQSFPGSESRASMWANVEFNIGALHDAGIPILAGTDAPNPGTAQGVSIHAELALLVESGLDPVDALRSATLIPTRLFGLGDRGCIRPGCRADLVLIDGNPLEAIEASARVESIWKNGYRVPVQQPESSTAQEQTEGSKASPRPGESVDLLDDPTRWMAAADDYMGGKSSASIDWIRLADSRALQVRADVEQGFAFPYAGAMWNTTGIPMQPADHSGHRRLVLEIDGPGSDYQLMLFSGKAMGAQPIRAPLPVGRESVVEFGEMGGLDLATLRAIGVFATSPSDERRFTITRARLE
;
A
#
# COMPACT_ATOMS: atom_id res chain seq x y z
N MET A 1 -42.04 -4.49 16.83
CA MET A 1 -41.43 -4.17 15.54
C MET A 1 -40.45 -3.01 15.72
N LYS A 2 -39.28 -3.27 16.22
CA LYS A 2 -38.10 -2.40 16.28
C LYS A 2 -36.91 -3.30 16.63
N SER A 3 -36.29 -3.92 15.62
CA SER A 3 -34.97 -4.51 15.74
C SER A 3 -34.53 -4.90 14.30
N GLY A 4 -33.66 -4.15 13.69
CA GLY A 4 -33.15 -4.43 12.38
C GLY A 4 -32.49 -3.21 11.74
N PHE A 5 -31.65 -2.50 12.47
CA PHE A 5 -30.97 -1.33 11.89
C PHE A 5 -29.58 -1.15 12.53
N VAL A 6 -28.68 -2.10 12.35
CA VAL A 6 -27.21 -1.92 12.56
C VAL A 6 -26.49 -3.12 11.93
N ALA A 7 -26.42 -3.21 10.63
CA ALA A 7 -25.60 -4.25 9.99
C ALA A 7 -25.11 -3.92 8.58
N ALA A 8 -25.07 -2.64 8.18
CA ALA A 8 -24.67 -2.29 6.82
C ALA A 8 -23.52 -1.28 6.72
N LEU A 9 -22.81 -0.95 7.80
CA LEU A 9 -21.75 0.07 7.77
C LEU A 9 -20.33 -0.45 8.01
N SER A 10 -20.02 -1.67 7.63
CA SER A 10 -18.70 -2.29 7.90
C SER A 10 -18.01 -2.84 6.65
N ILE A 11 -18.11 -2.18 5.50
CA ILE A 11 -17.62 -2.79 4.24
C ILE A 11 -16.37 -2.11 3.68
N VAL A 12 -15.92 -0.97 4.18
CA VAL A 12 -14.69 -0.34 3.70
C VAL A 12 -13.85 0.10 4.90
N GLY A 13 -13.25 -0.85 5.58
CA GLY A 13 -12.51 -0.56 6.79
C GLY A 13 -11.37 -1.53 7.07
N LEU A 14 -10.42 -1.66 6.16
CA LEU A 14 -9.22 -2.44 6.46
C LEU A 14 -7.96 -1.71 5.99
N VAL A 15 -7.68 -0.58 6.42
CA VAL A 15 -6.33 0.03 6.61
C VAL A 15 -6.54 1.45 7.13
N VAL A 16 -6.60 1.63 8.40
CA VAL A 16 -6.04 2.79 9.12
C VAL A 16 -6.32 2.60 10.60
N VAL A 17 -5.31 2.26 11.34
CA VAL A 17 -5.30 2.36 12.79
C VAL A 17 -4.34 3.49 13.17
N LEU A 18 -4.85 4.43 13.92
CA LEU A 18 -4.16 5.45 14.68
C LEU A 18 -3.87 6.80 14.01
N VAL A 19 -4.84 7.70 14.10
CA VAL A 19 -4.52 9.11 14.40
C VAL A 19 -5.67 9.72 15.21
N THR A 20 -5.46 10.01 16.46
CA THR A 20 -6.15 11.12 17.13
C THR A 20 -5.35 11.63 18.33
N ALA A 21 -5.25 12.91 18.36
CA ALA A 21 -4.93 13.83 19.44
C ALA A 21 -3.56 14.49 19.38
N VAL A 22 -3.50 15.66 18.77
CA VAL A 22 -2.77 16.81 19.34
C VAL A 22 -3.40 18.12 18.83
N LEU A 23 -4.00 18.86 19.70
CA LEU A 23 -4.11 20.31 19.58
C LEU A 23 -3.64 20.93 20.90
N LEU A 24 -2.77 21.95 20.76
CA LEU A 24 -2.36 22.97 21.70
C LEU A 24 -1.12 22.70 22.56
N LEU A 25 0.02 23.30 22.15
CA LEU A 25 0.75 24.34 22.88
C LEU A 25 2.04 24.75 22.10
N PRO A 26 2.55 25.98 22.29
CA PRO A 26 3.48 26.65 21.37
C PRO A 26 4.95 26.24 21.54
N GLY A 27 5.74 26.39 20.46
CA GLY A 27 7.17 26.11 20.44
C GLY A 27 8.05 27.13 21.15
N PRO A 28 9.29 26.80 21.39
CA PRO A 28 10.35 27.80 21.41
C PRO A 28 11.47 27.56 20.40
N GLU A 29 12.15 28.66 20.14
CA GLU A 29 13.13 29.02 19.16
C GLU A 29 14.42 28.20 19.10
N SER A 30 15.02 28.28 17.93
CA SER A 30 16.31 27.76 17.48
C SER A 30 17.55 28.32 18.16
N ALA A 31 18.60 27.51 18.29
CA ALA A 31 20.00 27.95 18.22
C ALA A 31 20.94 26.79 17.80
N PRO A 32 22.10 27.10 17.15
CA PRO A 32 22.77 26.23 16.21
C PRO A 32 24.05 25.55 16.73
N GLY A 33 24.39 24.43 16.10
CA GLY A 33 25.75 24.01 15.81
C GLY A 33 26.48 23.13 16.82
N ALA A 34 26.78 21.90 16.37
CA ALA A 34 28.15 21.36 16.45
C ALA A 34 28.22 19.99 15.74
N THR A 35 29.20 19.92 14.86
CA THR A 35 29.70 18.74 14.12
C THR A 35 30.47 17.80 15.03
N THR A 36 30.36 16.48 14.79
CA THR A 36 31.40 15.45 14.62
C THR A 36 30.79 14.08 14.90
N GLY A 37 30.92 13.18 13.97
CA GLY A 37 31.95 12.14 13.92
C GLY A 37 31.33 10.77 13.86
N SER A 38 31.34 10.19 12.71
CA SER A 38 31.11 8.83 12.23
C SER A 38 31.35 7.67 13.19
N SER A 39 30.40 6.73 13.25
CA SER A 39 30.69 5.29 13.14
C SER A 39 29.52 4.56 12.47
N GLU A 40 29.58 4.52 11.15
CA GLU A 40 28.84 3.54 10.34
C GLU A 40 29.56 2.20 10.46
N ASN A 41 28.82 1.14 10.80
CA ASN A 41 28.87 -0.15 10.12
C ASN A 41 28.17 -1.24 10.93
N ALA A 42 26.95 -1.61 10.52
CA ALA A 42 26.49 -3.00 10.55
C ALA A 42 25.23 -3.13 9.68
N GLY A 43 25.34 -3.81 8.52
CA GLY A 43 24.20 -4.44 7.88
C GLY A 43 23.44 -3.65 6.82
N LYS A 44 24.02 -2.63 6.17
CA LYS A 44 23.58 -2.19 4.86
C LYS A 44 24.37 -2.96 3.81
N GLU A 45 23.78 -3.93 3.13
CA GLU A 45 24.23 -4.26 1.78
C GLU A 45 24.11 -2.97 0.96
N SER A 46 25.23 -2.30 0.79
CA SER A 46 25.33 -1.13 -0.07
C SER A 46 24.88 -1.56 -1.46
N LEU A 47 23.78 -0.99 -1.95
CA LEU A 47 23.45 -1.13 -3.37
C LEU A 47 24.70 -0.71 -4.14
N ALA A 48 25.31 -1.67 -4.86
CA ALA A 48 26.60 -1.45 -5.54
C ALA A 48 26.46 -0.24 -6.48
N ALA A 49 27.51 0.59 -6.53
CA ALA A 49 27.56 1.73 -7.44
C ALA A 49 27.17 1.30 -8.86
N PRO A 50 26.39 2.11 -9.62
CA PRO A 50 25.94 1.75 -10.94
C PRO A 50 27.15 1.58 -11.86
N SER A 51 27.51 0.31 -12.10
CA SER A 51 28.40 -0.01 -13.21
C SER A 51 27.60 0.05 -14.49
N LEU A 52 28.23 0.39 -15.60
CA LEU A 52 27.61 0.26 -16.92
C LEU A 52 27.05 -1.17 -17.04
N THR A 53 25.75 -1.28 -17.20
CA THR A 53 25.06 -2.56 -17.34
C THR A 53 24.53 -2.70 -18.75
N ALA A 54 24.67 -3.90 -19.33
CA ALA A 54 24.13 -4.26 -20.63
C ALA A 54 23.24 -5.48 -20.49
N ILE A 55 21.96 -5.36 -20.83
CA ILE A 55 21.06 -6.50 -21.01
C ILE A 55 21.06 -6.80 -22.51
N VAL A 56 21.46 -8.02 -22.87
CA VAL A 56 21.68 -8.39 -24.28
C VAL A 56 20.71 -9.47 -24.74
N ASN A 57 20.43 -9.48 -26.07
CA ASN A 57 19.55 -10.48 -26.69
C ASN A 57 18.14 -10.56 -26.07
N VAL A 58 17.65 -9.46 -25.50
CA VAL A 58 16.37 -9.42 -24.80
C VAL A 58 15.26 -8.91 -25.72
N ARG A 59 14.04 -9.45 -25.58
CA ARG A 59 12.85 -8.78 -26.10
C ARG A 59 12.63 -7.52 -25.27
N VAL A 60 12.43 -6.40 -25.91
CA VAL A 60 12.18 -5.12 -25.24
C VAL A 60 10.78 -4.64 -25.61
N PHE A 61 9.95 -4.41 -24.62
CA PHE A 61 8.76 -3.58 -24.73
C PHE A 61 9.12 -2.19 -24.20
N ASP A 62 9.14 -1.19 -25.06
CA ASP A 62 9.61 0.15 -24.70
C ASP A 62 8.55 1.07 -24.08
N GLY A 63 7.37 0.50 -23.79
CA GLY A 63 6.16 1.18 -23.34
C GLY A 63 5.17 1.45 -24.49
N GLU A 64 5.61 1.35 -25.74
CA GLU A 64 4.79 1.64 -26.93
C GLU A 64 4.90 0.54 -27.98
N SER A 65 6.13 0.07 -28.25
CA SER A 65 6.44 -0.89 -29.29
C SER A 65 7.35 -2.01 -28.78
N VAL A 66 7.53 -3.05 -29.61
CA VAL A 66 8.31 -4.24 -29.26
C VAL A 66 9.52 -4.37 -30.17
N LEU A 67 10.70 -4.61 -29.59
CA LEU A 67 11.91 -5.04 -30.26
C LEU A 67 12.20 -6.49 -29.88
N GLU A 68 12.06 -7.44 -30.80
CA GLU A 68 12.16 -8.89 -30.53
C GLU A 68 13.54 -9.35 -30.01
N SER A 69 14.59 -8.66 -30.35
CA SER A 69 15.93 -8.93 -29.83
C SER A 69 16.74 -7.65 -29.90
N ALA A 70 17.08 -7.11 -28.76
CA ALA A 70 17.82 -5.87 -28.64
C ALA A 70 18.84 -5.96 -27.49
N ASN A 71 19.77 -5.01 -27.48
CA ASN A 71 20.61 -4.73 -26.34
C ASN A 71 20.15 -3.41 -25.70
N VAL A 72 20.18 -3.34 -24.39
CA VAL A 72 19.87 -2.15 -23.59
C VAL A 72 21.05 -1.85 -22.69
N LEU A 73 21.62 -0.66 -22.82
CA LEU A 73 22.72 -0.18 -22.00
C LEU A 73 22.21 0.92 -21.07
N PHE A 74 22.62 0.85 -19.81
CA PHE A 74 22.29 1.88 -18.82
C PHE A 74 23.39 2.05 -17.77
N SER A 75 23.54 3.28 -17.30
CA SER A 75 24.44 3.67 -16.20
C SER A 75 23.92 4.95 -15.57
N ASP A 76 24.39 5.26 -14.37
CA ASP A 76 24.07 6.53 -13.68
C ASP A 76 22.57 6.85 -13.61
N GLY A 77 21.78 5.79 -13.44
CA GLY A 77 20.33 5.88 -13.30
C GLY A 77 19.55 6.05 -14.62
N ARG A 78 20.23 6.07 -15.77
CA ARG A 78 19.60 6.34 -17.07
C ARG A 78 19.94 5.33 -18.13
N ILE A 79 19.01 5.11 -19.04
CA ILE A 79 19.22 4.33 -20.25
C ILE A 79 20.04 5.18 -21.22
N SER A 80 21.17 4.63 -21.67
CA SER A 80 22.06 5.32 -22.62
C SER A 80 21.80 4.89 -24.08
N GLU A 81 21.56 3.60 -24.33
CA GLU A 81 21.35 3.06 -25.64
C GLU A 81 20.36 1.90 -25.65
N VAL A 82 19.54 1.82 -26.71
CA VAL A 82 18.60 0.71 -26.97
C VAL A 82 18.60 0.39 -28.45
N GLY A 83 18.75 -0.87 -28.82
CA GLY A 83 18.63 -1.26 -30.23
C GLY A 83 19.26 -2.60 -30.56
N ARG A 84 19.01 -3.04 -31.79
CA ARG A 84 19.65 -4.23 -32.38
C ARG A 84 21.08 -3.92 -32.75
N GLY A 85 22.02 -4.82 -32.42
CA GLY A 85 23.41 -4.71 -32.83
C GLY A 85 24.23 -3.62 -32.14
N ILE A 86 23.73 -3.03 -31.07
CA ILE A 86 24.49 -2.11 -30.21
C ILE A 86 25.68 -2.86 -29.62
N GLY A 87 26.87 -2.27 -29.73
CA GLY A 87 28.12 -2.82 -29.19
C GLY A 87 28.11 -2.79 -27.67
N VAL A 88 28.52 -3.88 -27.04
CA VAL A 88 28.64 -3.97 -25.60
C VAL A 88 30.06 -3.62 -25.17
N PRO A 89 30.27 -2.54 -24.41
CA PRO A 89 31.61 -2.19 -23.93
C PRO A 89 32.17 -3.27 -23.00
N HIS A 90 33.48 -3.57 -23.13
CA HIS A 90 34.15 -4.61 -22.33
C HIS A 90 34.00 -4.42 -20.79
N ARG A 91 33.79 -3.19 -20.34
CA ARG A 91 33.61 -2.85 -18.91
C ARG A 91 32.17 -3.04 -18.40
N ALA A 92 31.22 -3.36 -19.29
CA ALA A 92 29.82 -3.51 -18.90
C ALA A 92 29.62 -4.83 -18.16
N SER A 93 28.79 -4.79 -17.12
CA SER A 93 28.19 -5.98 -16.54
C SER A 93 27.13 -6.50 -17.50
N VAL A 94 27.31 -7.72 -18.01
CA VAL A 94 26.46 -8.29 -19.07
C VAL A 94 25.43 -9.26 -18.47
N ILE A 95 24.17 -9.07 -18.84
CA ILE A 95 23.06 -9.94 -18.48
C ILE A 95 22.47 -10.51 -19.77
N ASP A 96 22.37 -11.84 -19.86
CA ASP A 96 21.77 -12.50 -21.00
C ASP A 96 20.23 -12.52 -20.87
N GLY A 97 19.57 -11.87 -21.79
CA GLY A 97 18.11 -11.74 -21.84
C GLY A 97 17.40 -12.69 -22.79
N ARG A 98 18.08 -13.72 -23.32
CA ARG A 98 17.46 -14.68 -24.24
C ARG A 98 16.29 -15.40 -23.60
N GLY A 99 15.13 -15.43 -24.29
CA GLY A 99 13.89 -16.00 -23.79
C GLY A 99 13.12 -15.09 -22.81
N LYS A 100 13.69 -13.91 -22.49
CA LYS A 100 13.13 -12.96 -21.52
C LYS A 100 12.60 -11.70 -22.20
N THR A 101 11.77 -10.99 -21.46
CA THR A 101 11.23 -9.68 -21.88
C THR A 101 11.65 -8.61 -20.88
N LEU A 102 12.18 -7.51 -21.37
CA LEU A 102 12.48 -6.33 -20.58
C LEU A 102 11.33 -5.32 -20.72
N LEU A 103 10.74 -4.95 -19.59
CA LEU A 103 9.69 -3.94 -19.47
C LEU A 103 10.23 -2.69 -18.81
N PRO A 104 9.64 -1.50 -19.03
CA PRO A 104 9.77 -0.39 -18.10
C PRO A 104 9.28 -0.80 -16.72
N GLY A 105 9.76 -0.14 -15.68
CA GLY A 105 9.17 -0.28 -14.36
C GLY A 105 7.67 0.01 -14.41
N LEU A 106 6.88 -0.87 -13.78
CA LEU A 106 5.42 -0.77 -13.78
C LEU A 106 4.94 0.41 -12.93
N VAL A 107 3.80 0.94 -13.31
CA VAL A 107 3.06 1.99 -12.59
C VAL A 107 1.76 1.39 -12.07
N ASP A 108 1.50 1.51 -10.77
CA ASP A 108 0.19 1.26 -10.20
C ASP A 108 -0.53 2.60 -10.05
N SER A 109 -1.58 2.78 -10.86
CA SER A 109 -2.25 4.08 -10.99
C SER A 109 -3.31 4.35 -9.92
N HIS A 110 -3.49 3.46 -8.95
CA HIS A 110 -4.37 3.66 -7.82
C HIS A 110 -3.95 2.79 -6.65
N VAL A 111 -3.36 3.42 -5.64
CA VAL A 111 -3.02 2.76 -4.37
C VAL A 111 -3.27 3.70 -3.20
N HIS A 112 -3.17 3.15 -1.99
CA HIS A 112 -3.01 3.89 -0.74
C HIS A 112 -1.60 3.60 -0.21
N ALA A 113 -0.65 4.52 -0.49
CA ALA A 113 0.77 4.32 -0.25
C ALA A 113 1.17 4.58 1.21
N ILE A 114 0.75 3.69 2.11
CA ILE A 114 0.98 3.80 3.55
C ILE A 114 2.20 2.97 3.95
N GLY A 115 3.08 3.52 4.80
CA GLY A 115 4.19 2.80 5.44
C GLY A 115 5.20 2.19 4.46
N THR A 116 5.22 0.87 4.37
CA THR A 116 6.17 0.10 3.55
C THR A 116 5.75 -0.05 2.09
N ALA A 117 4.62 0.52 1.67
CA ALA A 117 4.04 0.35 0.33
C ALA A 117 5.05 0.48 -0.81
N GLY A 118 5.90 1.51 -0.79
CA GLY A 118 6.92 1.71 -1.82
C GLY A 118 7.98 0.60 -1.87
N ALA A 119 8.36 0.02 -0.73
CA ALA A 119 9.30 -1.10 -0.68
C ALA A 119 8.63 -2.40 -1.14
N GLU A 120 7.41 -2.65 -0.68
CA GLU A 120 6.62 -3.81 -1.10
C GLU A 120 6.32 -3.77 -2.61
N ALA A 121 5.98 -2.60 -3.14
CA ALA A 121 5.67 -2.43 -4.56
C ALA A 121 6.84 -2.79 -5.47
N VAL A 122 8.05 -2.31 -5.13
CA VAL A 122 9.22 -2.52 -5.99
C VAL A 122 9.62 -3.99 -6.08
N GLU A 123 9.36 -4.82 -5.06
CA GLU A 123 9.67 -6.25 -5.08
C GLU A 123 8.92 -7.02 -6.18
N PHE A 124 7.84 -6.45 -6.69
CA PHE A 124 7.00 -7.02 -7.74
C PHE A 124 7.10 -6.26 -9.08
N GLY A 125 8.08 -5.37 -9.22
CA GLY A 125 8.34 -4.63 -10.46
C GLY A 125 7.58 -3.32 -10.59
N VAL A 126 6.78 -2.93 -9.60
CA VAL A 126 6.11 -1.62 -9.57
C VAL A 126 7.09 -0.58 -9.03
N THR A 127 7.54 0.32 -9.89
CA THR A 127 8.55 1.33 -9.57
C THR A 127 7.97 2.73 -9.34
N THR A 128 6.66 2.89 -9.61
CA THR A 128 5.93 4.15 -9.43
C THR A 128 4.51 3.88 -8.95
N LEU A 129 4.06 4.63 -7.96
CA LEU A 129 2.75 4.55 -7.34
C LEU A 129 2.03 5.89 -7.51
N LEU A 130 0.75 5.85 -7.90
CA LEU A 130 -0.18 6.97 -7.81
C LEU A 130 -1.05 6.78 -6.58
N ASP A 131 -0.76 7.50 -5.53
CA ASP A 131 -1.42 7.40 -4.24
C ASP A 131 -2.66 8.30 -4.21
N MET A 132 -3.82 7.69 -4.03
CA MET A 132 -5.12 8.36 -4.14
C MET A 132 -5.64 8.91 -2.83
N PHE A 133 -5.00 8.58 -1.71
CA PHE A 133 -5.31 9.13 -0.40
C PHE A 133 -4.24 8.75 0.61
N SER A 134 -3.54 9.75 1.11
CA SER A 134 -2.67 9.63 2.28
C SER A 134 -2.62 10.94 3.05
N MET A 135 -2.12 10.87 4.28
CA MET A 135 -1.85 12.09 5.04
C MET A 135 -0.64 12.81 4.43
N PRO A 136 -0.64 14.16 4.37
CA PRO A 136 0.44 14.95 3.76
C PRO A 136 1.72 15.00 4.63
N VAL A 137 2.06 13.86 5.24
CA VAL A 137 3.27 13.72 6.05
C VAL A 137 4.43 13.38 5.12
N ASN A 138 5.49 14.21 5.17
CA ASN A 138 6.71 14.00 4.38
C ASN A 138 6.57 14.11 2.84
N LEU A 139 5.52 14.74 2.30
CA LEU A 139 5.36 14.90 0.85
C LEU A 139 6.55 15.59 0.18
N GLY A 140 7.15 16.58 0.84
CA GLY A 140 8.38 17.22 0.38
C GLY A 140 9.53 16.23 0.22
N GLN A 141 9.76 15.37 1.21
CA GLN A 141 10.80 14.34 1.16
C GLN A 141 10.52 13.30 0.06
N MET A 142 9.27 12.87 -0.12
CA MET A 142 8.87 11.96 -1.21
C MET A 142 9.15 12.60 -2.58
N ARG A 143 8.87 13.90 -2.73
CA ARG A 143 9.16 14.66 -3.94
C ARG A 143 10.67 14.72 -4.21
N ASP A 144 11.48 15.01 -3.22
CA ASP A 144 12.94 15.08 -3.35
C ASP A 144 13.52 13.71 -3.72
N GLN A 145 13.04 12.63 -3.10
CA GLN A 145 13.48 11.27 -3.39
C GLN A 145 13.18 10.88 -4.84
N ARG A 146 11.97 11.13 -5.33
CA ARG A 146 11.58 10.75 -6.71
C ARG A 146 12.20 11.62 -7.79
N GLN A 147 12.70 12.83 -7.46
CA GLN A 147 13.45 13.67 -8.39
C GLN A 147 14.89 13.18 -8.57
N GLY A 148 15.46 12.57 -7.55
CA GLY A 148 16.82 12.04 -7.56
C GLY A 148 16.98 10.74 -8.35
N LEU A 149 18.24 10.35 -8.55
CA LEU A 149 18.65 9.05 -9.11
C LEU A 149 19.50 8.27 -8.09
N ALA A 150 19.38 8.59 -6.80
CA ALA A 150 20.08 7.88 -5.75
C ALA A 150 19.62 6.41 -5.66
N PRO A 151 20.48 5.52 -5.14
CA PRO A 151 20.11 4.14 -4.87
C PRO A 151 18.90 4.07 -3.95
N THR A 152 17.89 3.30 -4.34
CA THR A 152 16.71 3.06 -3.52
C THR A 152 16.08 1.71 -3.88
N ALA A 153 15.52 1.05 -2.88
CA ALA A 153 14.67 -0.13 -3.04
C ALA A 153 13.19 0.22 -2.77
N ARG A 154 12.76 1.42 -3.15
CA ARG A 154 11.38 1.89 -2.99
C ARG A 154 10.87 2.48 -4.29
N ALA A 155 9.60 2.24 -4.58
CA ALA A 155 8.89 2.92 -5.67
C ALA A 155 8.78 4.43 -5.41
N ASP A 156 8.76 5.22 -6.48
CA ASP A 156 8.42 6.64 -6.41
C ASP A 156 6.93 6.79 -6.12
N VAL A 157 6.56 7.76 -5.27
CA VAL A 157 5.15 8.03 -4.95
C VAL A 157 4.77 9.42 -5.45
N PHE A 158 3.69 9.50 -6.22
CA PHE A 158 2.97 10.70 -6.58
C PHE A 158 1.61 10.62 -5.90
N THR A 159 1.14 11.68 -5.26
CA THR A 159 0.01 11.58 -4.34
C THR A 159 -1.00 12.71 -4.49
N ALA A 160 -2.27 12.37 -4.28
CA ALA A 160 -3.33 13.34 -4.07
C ALA A 160 -3.27 13.98 -2.66
N GLY A 161 -2.56 13.36 -1.71
CA GLY A 161 -2.67 13.74 -0.30
C GLY A 161 -4.09 13.47 0.23
N TYR A 162 -4.70 14.46 0.89
CA TYR A 162 -6.10 14.34 1.29
C TYR A 162 -7.05 14.36 0.09
N LEU A 163 -8.07 13.51 0.14
CA LEU A 163 -9.17 13.53 -0.82
C LEU A 163 -10.23 14.59 -0.46
N ALA A 164 -10.88 15.15 -1.47
CA ALA A 164 -12.02 16.06 -1.30
C ALA A 164 -13.30 15.27 -1.05
N THR A 165 -13.92 15.45 0.10
CA THR A 165 -15.15 14.76 0.51
C THR A 165 -16.03 15.64 1.38
N ALA A 166 -17.31 15.27 1.51
CA ALA A 166 -18.25 15.91 2.42
C ALA A 166 -17.99 15.50 3.88
N ALA A 167 -18.45 16.32 4.83
CA ALA A 167 -18.39 15.97 6.24
C ALA A 167 -19.20 14.68 6.53
N GLY A 168 -18.55 13.65 7.09
CA GLY A 168 -19.15 12.33 7.29
C GLY A 168 -19.25 11.48 6.02
N GLY A 169 -18.71 11.95 4.90
CA GLY A 169 -18.67 11.24 3.64
C GLY A 169 -17.57 10.18 3.57
N HIS A 170 -17.50 9.49 2.43
CA HIS A 170 -16.47 8.47 2.18
C HIS A 170 -15.07 9.08 2.31
N GLY A 171 -14.18 8.36 2.99
CA GLY A 171 -12.83 8.84 3.34
C GLY A 171 -12.72 9.35 4.78
N THR A 172 -13.82 9.74 5.43
CA THR A 172 -13.80 10.22 6.83
C THR A 172 -13.91 9.10 7.86
N GLN A 173 -14.29 7.88 7.44
CA GLN A 173 -14.49 6.72 8.30
C GLN A 173 -13.20 6.09 8.83
N TYR A 174 -12.04 6.50 8.32
CA TYR A 174 -10.74 5.89 8.66
C TYR A 174 -10.13 6.41 9.96
N GLY A 175 -10.82 7.27 10.69
CA GLY A 175 -10.35 7.80 11.97
C GLY A 175 -9.23 8.85 11.87
N VAL A 176 -8.98 9.33 10.66
CA VAL A 176 -8.03 10.43 10.36
C VAL A 176 -8.83 11.72 10.16
N PRO A 177 -8.40 12.84 10.72
CA PRO A 177 -9.01 14.13 10.39
C PRO A 177 -8.77 14.45 8.92
N VAL A 178 -9.83 14.46 8.11
CA VAL A 178 -9.80 14.84 6.70
C VAL A 178 -10.41 16.24 6.56
N PRO A 179 -9.77 17.18 5.87
CA PRO A 179 -10.38 18.46 5.56
C PRO A 179 -11.56 18.28 4.60
N THR A 180 -12.78 18.45 5.11
CA THR A 180 -14.03 18.25 4.37
C THR A 180 -14.55 19.55 3.79
N LEU A 181 -15.41 19.46 2.78
CA LEU A 181 -16.09 20.62 2.17
C LEU A 181 -17.60 20.55 2.44
N SER A 182 -18.19 21.72 2.66
CA SER A 182 -19.62 21.90 2.87
C SER A 182 -20.28 22.75 1.79
N SER A 183 -19.50 23.46 0.98
CA SER A 183 -20.00 24.38 -0.06
C SER A 183 -18.98 24.61 -1.19
N PRO A 184 -19.44 25.01 -2.38
CA PRO A 184 -18.54 25.34 -3.50
C PRO A 184 -17.60 26.52 -3.20
N ALA A 185 -17.98 27.42 -2.29
CA ALA A 185 -17.16 28.59 -1.93
C ALA A 185 -15.84 28.20 -1.26
N GLU A 186 -15.74 27.01 -0.68
CA GLU A 186 -14.55 26.49 -0.01
C GLU A 186 -13.55 25.83 -0.97
N ALA A 187 -13.97 25.51 -2.21
CA ALA A 187 -13.19 24.69 -3.15
C ALA A 187 -11.85 25.31 -3.52
N ASP A 188 -11.80 26.62 -3.76
CA ASP A 188 -10.56 27.30 -4.19
C ASP A 188 -9.48 27.29 -3.13
N ASP A 189 -9.84 27.60 -1.89
CA ASP A 189 -8.92 27.57 -0.74
C ASP A 189 -8.51 26.12 -0.41
N TRP A 190 -9.44 25.17 -0.53
CA TRP A 190 -9.17 23.75 -0.27
C TRP A 190 -8.14 23.21 -1.26
N VAL A 191 -8.31 23.44 -2.56
CA VAL A 191 -7.36 23.00 -3.61
C VAL A 191 -6.00 23.66 -3.41
N ALA A 192 -5.98 24.99 -3.14
CA ALA A 192 -4.75 25.71 -2.90
C ALA A 192 -3.95 25.10 -1.73
N ALA A 193 -4.63 24.79 -0.62
CA ALA A 193 -4.00 24.16 0.54
C ALA A 193 -3.41 22.77 0.22
N ARG A 194 -4.10 21.94 -0.56
CA ARG A 194 -3.57 20.61 -0.98
C ARG A 194 -2.29 20.74 -1.80
N LEU A 195 -2.27 21.66 -2.74
CA LEU A 195 -1.07 21.89 -3.58
C LEU A 195 0.09 22.48 -2.77
N GLU A 196 -0.19 23.36 -1.79
CA GLU A 196 0.82 23.89 -0.86
C GLU A 196 1.40 22.76 0.02
N GLU A 197 0.60 21.82 0.50
CA GLU A 197 1.03 20.63 1.23
C GLU A 197 1.89 19.70 0.35
N GLY A 198 1.75 19.76 -0.96
CA GLY A 198 2.58 19.02 -1.91
C GLY A 198 1.85 17.95 -2.72
N SER A 199 0.52 17.97 -2.76
CA SER A 199 -0.26 17.10 -3.65
C SER A 199 0.15 17.29 -5.11
N ASP A 200 0.18 16.22 -5.88
CA ASP A 200 0.52 16.21 -7.31
C ASP A 200 -0.72 16.33 -8.20
N PHE A 201 -1.87 15.91 -7.69
CA PHE A 201 -3.18 15.97 -8.34
C PHE A 201 -4.29 16.01 -7.27
N ILE A 202 -5.51 16.29 -7.68
CA ILE A 202 -6.67 16.37 -6.79
C ILE A 202 -7.53 15.13 -6.93
N LYS A 203 -7.85 14.48 -5.81
CA LYS A 203 -8.82 13.37 -5.73
C LYS A 203 -10.12 13.88 -5.16
N ILE A 204 -11.21 13.68 -5.89
CA ILE A 204 -12.59 14.04 -5.50
C ILE A 204 -13.36 12.74 -5.23
N VAL A 205 -14.23 12.73 -4.23
CA VAL A 205 -15.08 11.58 -3.90
C VAL A 205 -16.55 11.93 -4.18
N ILE A 206 -17.14 11.14 -5.06
CA ILE A 206 -18.57 11.20 -5.40
C ILE A 206 -19.14 9.82 -5.03
N GLU A 207 -19.57 9.69 -3.80
CA GLU A 207 -20.05 8.42 -3.24
C GLU A 207 -21.14 8.70 -2.21
N ASP A 208 -22.38 8.30 -2.52
CA ASP A 208 -23.54 8.46 -1.64
C ASP A 208 -23.89 7.19 -0.83
N GLY A 209 -23.14 6.10 -1.01
CA GLY A 209 -23.33 4.81 -0.36
C GLY A 209 -24.37 3.91 -1.03
N SER A 210 -25.06 4.37 -2.06
CA SER A 210 -26.16 3.63 -2.71
C SER A 210 -25.68 2.34 -3.38
N ALA A 211 -24.47 2.34 -3.95
CA ALA A 211 -23.84 1.17 -4.54
C ALA A 211 -23.73 -0.02 -3.57
N PHE A 212 -23.69 0.25 -2.26
CA PHE A 212 -23.58 -0.76 -1.19
C PHE A 212 -24.80 -0.81 -0.27
N SER A 213 -25.93 -0.33 -0.75
CA SER A 213 -27.21 -0.27 0.02
C SER A 213 -27.12 0.56 1.30
N GLY A 214 -26.22 1.54 1.32
CA GLY A 214 -26.02 2.51 2.40
C GLY A 214 -26.53 3.90 2.03
N SER A 215 -26.18 4.87 2.87
CA SER A 215 -26.34 6.30 2.58
C SER A 215 -25.22 7.05 3.28
N LEU A 216 -24.45 7.81 2.52
CA LEU A 216 -23.34 8.63 2.98
C LEU A 216 -23.57 10.08 2.51
N PRO A 217 -23.15 11.09 3.30
CA PRO A 217 -23.02 12.44 2.79
C PRO A 217 -22.05 12.46 1.61
N THR A 218 -22.40 13.12 0.52
CA THR A 218 -21.54 13.31 -0.64
C THR A 218 -21.47 14.78 -1.05
N LEU A 219 -20.50 15.14 -1.89
CA LEU A 219 -20.36 16.49 -2.42
C LEU A 219 -21.51 16.83 -3.39
N SER A 220 -22.00 18.07 -3.34
CA SER A 220 -22.96 18.53 -4.34
C SER A 220 -22.27 18.73 -5.70
N ARG A 221 -23.06 18.67 -6.78
CA ARG A 221 -22.59 18.91 -8.14
C ARG A 221 -21.81 20.24 -8.24
N GLU A 222 -22.35 21.31 -7.67
CA GLU A 222 -21.72 22.63 -7.71
C GLU A 222 -20.37 22.65 -6.95
N THR A 223 -20.22 21.82 -5.91
CA THR A 223 -18.94 21.71 -5.20
C THR A 223 -17.92 20.93 -6.03
N VAL A 224 -18.34 19.88 -6.72
CA VAL A 224 -17.48 19.12 -7.66
C VAL A 224 -17.04 20.03 -8.81
N ASP A 225 -17.95 20.75 -9.44
CA ASP A 225 -17.64 21.72 -10.51
C ASP A 225 -16.59 22.75 -10.06
N ALA A 226 -16.76 23.32 -8.85
CA ALA A 226 -15.84 24.30 -8.29
C ALA A 226 -14.45 23.72 -7.99
N LEU A 227 -14.36 22.46 -7.50
CA LEU A 227 -13.10 21.75 -7.26
C LEU A 227 -12.34 21.51 -8.58
N VAL A 228 -13.02 21.00 -9.59
CA VAL A 228 -12.44 20.75 -10.93
C VAL A 228 -11.93 22.06 -11.54
N GLU A 229 -12.77 23.11 -11.56
CA GLU A 229 -12.38 24.42 -12.06
C GLU A 229 -11.16 24.98 -11.32
N SER A 230 -11.12 24.84 -9.99
CA SER A 230 -10.00 25.31 -9.17
C SER A 230 -8.69 24.54 -9.44
N ALA A 231 -8.76 23.21 -9.64
CA ALA A 231 -7.62 22.38 -10.02
C ALA A 231 -7.10 22.76 -11.40
N HIS A 232 -7.98 22.90 -12.39
CA HIS A 232 -7.61 23.24 -13.77
C HIS A 232 -7.01 24.64 -13.89
N ARG A 233 -7.51 25.66 -13.15
CA ARG A 233 -6.87 26.97 -13.10
C ARG A 233 -5.41 26.92 -12.62
N ARG A 234 -5.04 25.86 -11.90
CA ARG A 234 -3.68 25.62 -11.37
C ARG A 234 -2.90 24.60 -12.19
N ASN A 235 -3.40 24.22 -13.37
CA ASN A 235 -2.83 23.18 -14.24
C ASN A 235 -2.62 21.85 -13.51
N THR A 236 -3.56 21.44 -12.69
CA THR A 236 -3.53 20.23 -11.87
C THR A 236 -4.69 19.33 -12.28
N LEU A 237 -4.42 18.03 -12.43
CA LEU A 237 -5.44 17.03 -12.74
C LEU A 237 -6.42 16.88 -11.57
N ALA A 238 -7.69 16.66 -11.91
CA ALA A 238 -8.75 16.29 -10.99
C ALA A 238 -9.32 14.92 -11.38
N VAL A 239 -9.21 13.93 -10.47
CA VAL A 239 -9.75 12.60 -10.67
C VAL A 239 -10.87 12.32 -9.67
N ALA A 240 -11.92 11.60 -10.10
CA ALA A 240 -13.08 11.33 -9.28
C ALA A 240 -13.24 9.85 -8.93
N HIS A 241 -13.40 9.56 -7.63
CA HIS A 241 -13.95 8.29 -7.14
C HIS A 241 -15.44 8.27 -7.44
N VAL A 242 -15.89 7.21 -8.08
CA VAL A 242 -17.30 7.00 -8.43
C VAL A 242 -17.70 5.57 -8.10
N SER A 243 -18.96 5.34 -7.76
CA SER A 243 -19.49 4.02 -7.42
C SER A 243 -20.72 3.64 -8.23
N THR A 244 -21.41 4.62 -8.84
CA THR A 244 -22.58 4.42 -9.68
C THR A 244 -22.42 5.07 -11.05
N TYR A 245 -23.24 4.65 -12.01
CA TYR A 245 -23.29 5.28 -13.33
C TYR A 245 -23.62 6.78 -13.23
N ASP A 246 -24.56 7.15 -12.37
CA ASP A 246 -24.99 8.52 -12.22
C ASP A 246 -23.89 9.41 -11.60
N ASP A 247 -23.10 8.86 -10.64
CA ASP A 247 -21.90 9.54 -10.11
C ASP A 247 -20.84 9.75 -11.20
N ALA A 248 -20.62 8.72 -12.02
CA ALA A 248 -19.65 8.79 -13.11
C ALA A 248 -20.07 9.82 -14.19
N MET A 249 -21.33 9.87 -14.54
CA MET A 249 -21.87 10.91 -15.45
C MET A 249 -21.72 12.30 -14.86
N MET A 250 -22.03 12.47 -13.57
CA MET A 250 -21.85 13.74 -12.87
C MET A 250 -20.38 14.19 -12.89
N ALA A 251 -19.43 13.25 -12.67
CA ALA A 251 -18.01 13.55 -12.73
C ALA A 251 -17.56 13.99 -14.13
N ILE A 252 -17.97 13.25 -15.17
CA ILE A 252 -17.67 13.58 -16.59
C ILE A 252 -18.20 14.97 -16.95
N GLU A 253 -19.45 15.25 -16.62
CA GLU A 253 -20.07 16.54 -16.89
C GLU A 253 -19.47 17.70 -16.08
N ALA A 254 -18.88 17.43 -14.91
CA ALA A 254 -18.11 18.41 -14.14
C ALA A 254 -16.72 18.67 -14.75
N GLY A 255 -16.30 17.86 -15.73
CA GLY A 255 -15.04 18.02 -16.45
C GLY A 255 -13.83 17.43 -15.74
N VAL A 256 -13.98 16.35 -14.97
CA VAL A 256 -12.83 15.65 -14.40
C VAL A 256 -11.92 15.07 -15.49
N ASP A 257 -10.64 14.94 -15.21
CA ASP A 257 -9.67 14.36 -16.15
C ASP A 257 -9.74 12.83 -16.18
N GLY A 258 -10.20 12.21 -15.10
CA GLY A 258 -10.29 10.75 -15.02
C GLY A 258 -11.23 10.23 -13.95
N LEU A 259 -11.77 9.04 -14.21
CA LEU A 259 -12.53 8.26 -13.24
C LEU A 259 -11.61 7.25 -12.57
N VAL A 260 -11.73 7.11 -11.26
CA VAL A 260 -11.06 6.07 -10.49
C VAL A 260 -12.12 5.23 -9.81
N HIS A 261 -12.01 3.94 -10.02
CA HIS A 261 -13.01 2.89 -10.03
C HIS A 261 -13.95 2.96 -11.23
N LEU A 262 -14.68 1.89 -11.42
CA LEU A 262 -15.83 1.82 -12.31
C LEU A 262 -17.08 1.48 -11.49
N PHE A 263 -18.22 1.82 -12.03
CA PHE A 263 -19.51 1.40 -11.48
C PHE A 263 -19.88 -0.01 -11.94
N ALA A 264 -20.68 -0.68 -11.12
CA ALA A 264 -21.11 -2.05 -11.36
C ALA A 264 -22.66 -2.20 -11.43
N ASP A 265 -23.40 -1.10 -11.19
CA ASP A 265 -24.85 -1.08 -11.13
C ASP A 265 -25.49 -1.30 -12.51
N ARG A 266 -24.82 -0.92 -13.60
CA ARG A 266 -25.27 -1.16 -14.98
C ARG A 266 -24.10 -1.17 -15.98
N GLN A 267 -24.37 -1.56 -17.21
CA GLN A 267 -23.43 -1.46 -18.31
C GLN A 267 -23.41 -0.03 -18.88
N VAL A 268 -22.25 0.39 -19.40
CA VAL A 268 -22.13 1.64 -20.15
C VAL A 268 -23.00 1.58 -21.40
N ASP A 269 -23.63 2.69 -21.71
CA ASP A 269 -24.41 2.87 -22.94
C ASP A 269 -23.74 3.88 -23.88
N THR A 270 -24.35 4.08 -25.04
CA THR A 270 -23.82 5.00 -26.05
C THR A 270 -23.67 6.42 -25.51
N ALA A 271 -24.62 6.89 -24.68
CA ALA A 271 -24.57 8.26 -24.14
C ALA A 271 -23.38 8.45 -23.18
N PHE A 272 -23.08 7.43 -22.34
CA PHE A 272 -21.91 7.46 -21.48
C PHE A 272 -20.62 7.50 -22.29
N ILE A 273 -20.49 6.62 -23.29
CA ILE A 273 -19.30 6.52 -24.14
C ILE A 273 -19.07 7.84 -24.89
N GLU A 274 -20.11 8.41 -25.49
CA GLU A 274 -20.04 9.71 -26.21
C GLU A 274 -19.57 10.82 -25.26
N ALA A 275 -20.14 10.91 -24.06
CA ALA A 275 -19.77 11.90 -23.06
C ALA A 275 -18.30 11.73 -22.61
N ALA A 276 -17.87 10.48 -22.35
CA ALA A 276 -16.52 10.16 -21.92
C ALA A 276 -15.47 10.48 -23.01
N VAL A 277 -15.77 10.17 -24.27
CA VAL A 277 -14.91 10.50 -25.42
C VAL A 277 -14.85 12.01 -25.64
N GLU A 278 -15.99 12.72 -25.61
CA GLU A 278 -16.03 14.18 -25.78
C GLU A 278 -15.25 14.91 -24.68
N ALA A 279 -15.37 14.45 -23.43
CA ALA A 279 -14.62 15.00 -22.31
C ALA A 279 -13.12 14.62 -22.33
N GLY A 280 -12.74 13.58 -23.07
CA GLY A 280 -11.35 13.13 -23.18
C GLY A 280 -10.80 12.53 -21.88
N ILE A 281 -11.65 11.91 -21.06
CA ILE A 281 -11.26 11.33 -19.79
C ILE A 281 -10.42 10.05 -19.95
N PHE A 282 -9.73 9.68 -18.89
CA PHE A 282 -9.17 8.34 -18.72
C PHE A 282 -9.90 7.59 -17.60
N VAL A 283 -9.68 6.27 -17.51
CA VAL A 283 -10.29 5.42 -16.47
C VAL A 283 -9.23 4.55 -15.80
N VAL A 284 -9.26 4.52 -14.47
CA VAL A 284 -8.52 3.56 -13.64
C VAL A 284 -9.54 2.60 -13.04
N PRO A 285 -9.85 1.47 -13.69
CA PRO A 285 -11.00 0.64 -13.32
C PRO A 285 -10.83 -0.07 -11.97
N THR A 286 -9.59 -0.27 -11.53
CA THR A 286 -9.26 -1.02 -10.31
C THR A 286 -9.91 -2.40 -10.28
N ALA A 287 -9.80 -3.13 -11.40
CA ALA A 287 -10.49 -4.39 -11.61
C ALA A 287 -10.25 -5.40 -10.47
N THR A 288 -9.05 -5.40 -9.89
CA THR A 288 -8.67 -6.28 -8.79
C THR A 288 -9.51 -6.06 -7.53
N VAL A 289 -9.67 -4.81 -7.07
CA VAL A 289 -10.52 -4.51 -5.91
C VAL A 289 -12.00 -4.66 -6.24
N MET A 290 -12.40 -4.30 -7.46
CA MET A 290 -13.77 -4.48 -7.93
C MET A 290 -14.15 -5.97 -7.98
N ALA A 291 -13.24 -6.86 -8.41
CA ALA A 291 -13.46 -8.31 -8.36
C ALA A 291 -13.66 -8.79 -6.91
N SER A 292 -12.87 -8.29 -5.97
CA SER A 292 -13.06 -8.59 -4.54
C SER A 292 -14.39 -8.07 -3.98
N ALA A 293 -14.85 -6.90 -4.44
CA ALA A 293 -16.11 -6.30 -3.98
C ALA A 293 -17.36 -6.94 -4.61
N TYR A 294 -17.26 -7.39 -5.84
CA TYR A 294 -18.40 -7.87 -6.64
C TYR A 294 -18.30 -9.35 -7.02
N GLY A 295 -17.50 -10.14 -6.29
CA GLY A 295 -17.43 -11.60 -6.46
C GLY A 295 -16.86 -12.05 -7.82
N GLY A 296 -16.01 -11.25 -8.41
CA GLY A 296 -15.23 -11.58 -9.60
C GLY A 296 -14.08 -12.55 -9.30
N PRO A 297 -13.20 -12.83 -10.29
CA PRO A 297 -12.04 -13.68 -10.10
C PRO A 297 -11.14 -13.22 -8.98
N GLY A 298 -10.82 -14.10 -8.05
CA GLY A 298 -9.98 -13.76 -6.89
C GLY A 298 -8.49 -13.73 -7.22
N THR A 299 -7.74 -13.12 -6.34
CA THR A 299 -6.27 -13.02 -6.40
C THR A 299 -5.56 -14.24 -5.79
N GLU A 300 -6.28 -15.32 -5.50
CA GLU A 300 -5.76 -16.51 -4.84
C GLU A 300 -4.58 -17.16 -5.59
N TRP A 301 -4.56 -17.06 -6.93
CA TRP A 301 -3.48 -17.58 -7.74
C TRP A 301 -2.13 -16.86 -7.46
N LEU A 302 -2.12 -15.59 -7.10
CA LEU A 302 -0.91 -14.85 -6.71
C LEU A 302 -0.23 -15.48 -5.49
N ARG A 303 -1.03 -15.96 -4.54
CA ARG A 303 -0.54 -16.61 -3.31
C ARG A 303 0.08 -17.98 -3.57
N ARG A 304 -0.26 -18.61 -4.69
CA ARG A 304 0.24 -19.93 -5.10
C ARG A 304 1.24 -19.87 -6.25
N HIS A 305 1.46 -18.68 -6.82
CA HIS A 305 2.39 -18.53 -7.92
C HIS A 305 3.82 -18.86 -7.47
N GLU A 306 4.52 -19.70 -8.24
CA GLU A 306 5.81 -20.31 -7.89
C GLU A 306 6.90 -19.29 -7.48
N ILE A 307 6.88 -18.08 -8.08
CA ILE A 307 7.85 -17.02 -7.81
C ILE A 307 7.31 -16.04 -6.75
N LEU A 308 6.06 -15.56 -6.93
CA LEU A 308 5.51 -14.48 -6.12
C LEU A 308 5.23 -14.92 -4.68
N ALA A 309 4.73 -16.15 -4.50
CA ALA A 309 4.36 -16.65 -3.18
C ALA A 309 5.52 -16.58 -2.16
N GLY A 310 6.75 -16.80 -2.61
CA GLY A 310 7.94 -16.71 -1.76
C GLY A 310 8.32 -15.29 -1.31
N ARG A 311 7.82 -14.28 -2.03
CA ARG A 311 8.14 -12.85 -1.79
C ARG A 311 7.08 -12.13 -0.97
N LEU A 312 5.88 -12.72 -0.82
CA LEU A 312 4.78 -12.09 -0.10
C LEU A 312 5.09 -11.99 1.41
N GLY A 313 4.92 -10.81 1.96
CA GLY A 313 4.88 -10.61 3.40
C GLY A 313 3.59 -11.16 4.03
N ALA A 314 3.57 -11.29 5.36
CA ALA A 314 2.42 -11.84 6.08
C ALA A 314 1.14 -11.02 5.84
N MET A 315 1.22 -9.70 5.85
CA MET A 315 0.08 -8.81 5.63
C MET A 315 -0.44 -8.90 4.19
N GLN A 316 0.45 -8.97 3.19
CA GLN A 316 0.06 -9.16 1.80
C GLN A 316 -0.68 -10.50 1.61
N ARG A 317 -0.15 -11.62 2.17
CA ARG A 317 -0.84 -12.94 2.13
C ARG A 317 -2.23 -12.87 2.75
N GLN A 318 -2.35 -12.17 3.87
CA GLN A 318 -3.61 -12.01 4.58
C GLN A 318 -4.60 -11.21 3.74
N SER A 319 -4.20 -10.05 3.22
CA SER A 319 -5.08 -9.19 2.43
C SER A 319 -5.58 -9.89 1.16
N LEU A 320 -4.68 -10.58 0.45
CA LEU A 320 -5.03 -11.39 -0.73
C LEU A 320 -5.96 -12.57 -0.44
N ALA A 321 -6.04 -13.02 0.83
CA ALA A 321 -6.95 -14.09 1.26
C ALA A 321 -8.36 -13.59 1.59
N GLN A 322 -8.58 -12.29 1.57
CA GLN A 322 -9.84 -11.67 1.95
C GLN A 322 -10.64 -11.26 0.71
N SER A 323 -11.93 -11.05 0.90
CA SER A 323 -12.83 -10.38 -0.02
C SER A 323 -13.77 -9.47 0.77
N PHE A 324 -14.41 -8.54 0.10
CA PHE A 324 -15.40 -7.69 0.76
C PHE A 324 -16.60 -8.53 1.23
N PRO A 325 -17.13 -8.28 2.45
CA PRO A 325 -18.31 -8.98 2.95
C PRO A 325 -19.50 -8.85 1.99
N GLY A 326 -20.17 -9.98 1.71
CA GLY A 326 -21.32 -10.02 0.82
C GLY A 326 -20.99 -9.94 -0.67
N SER A 327 -19.72 -10.05 -1.07
CA SER A 327 -19.31 -10.05 -2.48
C SER A 327 -20.01 -11.12 -3.32
N GLU A 328 -20.18 -12.32 -2.77
CA GLU A 328 -20.90 -13.41 -3.44
C GLU A 328 -22.34 -13.04 -3.85
N SER A 329 -23.05 -12.27 -3.02
CA SER A 329 -24.40 -11.80 -3.34
C SER A 329 -24.43 -10.74 -4.45
N ARG A 330 -23.30 -10.15 -4.78
CA ARG A 330 -23.12 -9.14 -5.83
C ARG A 330 -22.42 -9.67 -7.07
N ALA A 331 -22.16 -10.98 -7.16
CA ALA A 331 -21.41 -11.59 -8.26
C ALA A 331 -22.00 -11.31 -9.67
N SER A 332 -23.31 -11.08 -9.77
CA SER A 332 -23.93 -10.70 -11.05
C SER A 332 -23.52 -9.29 -11.53
N MET A 333 -23.00 -8.44 -10.63
CA MET A 333 -22.55 -7.10 -10.97
C MET A 333 -21.14 -7.11 -11.57
N TRP A 334 -20.32 -8.13 -11.28
CA TRP A 334 -18.99 -8.26 -11.86
C TRP A 334 -18.99 -8.24 -13.39
N ALA A 335 -19.95 -8.93 -14.00
CA ALA A 335 -20.10 -8.95 -15.46
C ALA A 335 -20.31 -7.56 -16.08
N ASN A 336 -20.90 -6.61 -15.33
CA ASN A 336 -21.00 -5.23 -15.80
C ASN A 336 -19.62 -4.54 -15.76
N VAL A 337 -18.80 -4.82 -14.75
CA VAL A 337 -17.43 -4.26 -14.65
C VAL A 337 -16.59 -4.72 -15.84
N GLU A 338 -16.55 -6.06 -16.10
CA GLU A 338 -15.83 -6.62 -17.25
C GLU A 338 -16.30 -6.00 -18.57
N PHE A 339 -17.63 -5.95 -18.79
CA PHE A 339 -18.19 -5.35 -19.98
C PHE A 339 -17.81 -3.87 -20.12
N ASN A 340 -17.88 -3.11 -19.03
CA ASN A 340 -17.60 -1.67 -19.03
C ASN A 340 -16.12 -1.40 -19.37
N ILE A 341 -15.19 -2.17 -18.82
CA ILE A 341 -13.76 -2.05 -19.14
C ILE A 341 -13.53 -2.26 -20.65
N GLY A 342 -14.06 -3.37 -21.21
CA GLY A 342 -13.89 -3.68 -22.63
C GLY A 342 -14.55 -2.64 -23.54
N ALA A 343 -15.78 -2.22 -23.24
CA ALA A 343 -16.50 -1.25 -24.05
C ALA A 343 -15.84 0.15 -24.07
N LEU A 344 -15.28 0.58 -22.92
CA LEU A 344 -14.54 1.84 -22.83
C LEU A 344 -13.21 1.77 -23.58
N HIS A 345 -12.50 0.64 -23.47
CA HIS A 345 -11.28 0.39 -24.26
C HIS A 345 -11.55 0.41 -25.76
N ASP A 346 -12.58 -0.31 -26.23
CA ASP A 346 -12.99 -0.36 -27.64
C ASP A 346 -13.37 1.02 -28.19
N ALA A 347 -13.90 1.90 -27.33
CA ALA A 347 -14.19 3.29 -27.65
C ALA A 347 -12.94 4.19 -27.70
N GLY A 348 -11.77 3.67 -27.38
CA GLY A 348 -10.49 4.41 -27.38
C GLY A 348 -10.26 5.26 -26.14
N ILE A 349 -11.03 5.06 -25.08
CA ILE A 349 -10.81 5.73 -23.78
C ILE A 349 -9.57 5.10 -23.11
N PRO A 350 -8.59 5.91 -22.70
CA PRO A 350 -7.39 5.39 -22.05
C PRO A 350 -7.72 4.63 -20.74
N ILE A 351 -7.30 3.36 -20.65
CA ILE A 351 -7.41 2.55 -19.45
C ILE A 351 -6.04 2.52 -18.75
N LEU A 352 -6.02 2.75 -17.44
CA LEU A 352 -4.83 2.70 -16.60
C LEU A 352 -4.96 1.58 -15.57
N ALA A 353 -3.92 0.75 -15.45
CA ALA A 353 -3.88 -0.28 -14.43
C ALA A 353 -3.70 0.33 -13.04
N GLY A 354 -4.57 -0.02 -12.10
CA GLY A 354 -4.52 0.41 -10.72
C GLY A 354 -5.23 -0.60 -9.81
N THR A 355 -4.70 -0.85 -8.63
CA THR A 355 -5.11 -2.00 -7.81
C THR A 355 -6.01 -1.66 -6.63
N ASP A 356 -5.99 -0.41 -6.20
CA ASP A 356 -6.58 0.05 -4.94
C ASP A 356 -6.06 -0.72 -3.71
N ALA A 357 -4.77 -1.10 -3.77
CA ALA A 357 -4.12 -1.77 -2.64
C ALA A 357 -3.85 -0.76 -1.48
N PRO A 358 -3.98 -1.24 -0.23
CA PRO A 358 -4.20 -2.59 0.27
C PRO A 358 -5.65 -2.82 0.78
N ASN A 359 -6.61 -2.90 -0.08
CA ASN A 359 -7.99 -3.29 0.26
C ASN A 359 -8.14 -4.84 0.35
N PRO A 360 -9.23 -5.39 0.92
CA PRO A 360 -9.48 -6.82 0.90
C PRO A 360 -9.37 -7.41 -0.51
N GLY A 361 -8.54 -8.43 -0.68
CA GLY A 361 -8.25 -9.06 -1.98
C GLY A 361 -7.12 -8.40 -2.76
N THR A 362 -6.54 -7.29 -2.29
CA THR A 362 -5.43 -6.61 -2.95
C THR A 362 -4.21 -6.46 -2.03
N ALA A 363 -3.02 -6.32 -2.60
CA ALA A 363 -1.78 -6.07 -1.85
C ALA A 363 -0.80 -5.27 -2.70
N GLN A 364 0.01 -4.44 -2.06
CA GLN A 364 0.96 -3.55 -2.71
C GLN A 364 1.89 -4.30 -3.66
N GLY A 365 2.02 -3.78 -4.86
CA GLY A 365 2.88 -4.26 -5.92
C GLY A 365 2.40 -5.56 -6.59
N VAL A 366 2.15 -6.61 -5.82
CA VAL A 366 1.80 -7.93 -6.38
C VAL A 366 0.48 -7.93 -7.12
N SER A 367 -0.49 -7.13 -6.67
CA SER A 367 -1.82 -7.09 -7.28
C SER A 367 -1.84 -6.49 -8.68
N ILE A 368 -0.80 -5.76 -9.09
CA ILE A 368 -0.69 -5.26 -10.47
C ILE A 368 -0.72 -6.39 -11.51
N HIS A 369 -0.18 -7.56 -11.18
CA HIS A 369 -0.21 -8.70 -12.08
C HIS A 369 -1.61 -9.30 -12.24
N ALA A 370 -2.43 -9.25 -11.18
CA ALA A 370 -3.84 -9.62 -11.27
C ALA A 370 -4.65 -8.56 -12.02
N GLU A 371 -4.37 -7.29 -11.79
CA GLU A 371 -4.99 -6.19 -12.54
C GLU A 371 -4.77 -6.35 -14.04
N LEU A 372 -3.52 -6.56 -14.47
CA LEU A 372 -3.18 -6.81 -15.87
C LEU A 372 -3.92 -8.02 -16.45
N ALA A 373 -4.03 -9.12 -15.69
CA ALA A 373 -4.77 -10.31 -16.13
C ALA A 373 -6.27 -10.02 -16.29
N LEU A 374 -6.89 -9.33 -15.33
CA LEU A 374 -8.29 -8.95 -15.37
C LEU A 374 -8.60 -7.97 -16.51
N LEU A 375 -7.69 -7.03 -16.81
CA LEU A 375 -7.84 -6.15 -17.97
C LEU A 375 -7.85 -6.94 -19.28
N VAL A 376 -6.99 -7.96 -19.42
CA VAL A 376 -6.98 -8.83 -20.60
C VAL A 376 -8.24 -9.70 -20.66
N GLU A 377 -8.70 -10.27 -19.54
CA GLU A 377 -9.95 -10.99 -19.46
C GLU A 377 -11.15 -10.09 -19.84
N SER A 378 -11.08 -8.80 -19.55
CA SER A 378 -12.10 -7.78 -19.90
C SER A 378 -12.01 -7.27 -21.34
N GLY A 379 -11.08 -7.77 -22.17
CA GLY A 379 -11.04 -7.48 -23.61
C GLY A 379 -9.82 -6.69 -24.11
N LEU A 380 -8.92 -6.22 -23.26
CA LEU A 380 -7.66 -5.60 -23.71
C LEU A 380 -6.74 -6.69 -24.29
N ASP A 381 -5.94 -6.33 -25.28
CA ASP A 381 -4.82 -7.21 -25.63
C ASP A 381 -3.68 -7.09 -24.60
N PRO A 382 -2.76 -8.09 -24.51
CA PRO A 382 -1.66 -8.04 -23.54
C PRO A 382 -0.73 -6.82 -23.69
N VAL A 383 -0.61 -6.27 -24.90
CA VAL A 383 0.21 -5.07 -25.16
C VAL A 383 -0.45 -3.84 -24.58
N ASP A 384 -1.78 -3.69 -24.76
CA ASP A 384 -2.53 -2.57 -24.22
C ASP A 384 -2.65 -2.64 -22.69
N ALA A 385 -2.78 -3.85 -22.13
CA ALA A 385 -2.69 -4.06 -20.69
C ALA A 385 -1.31 -3.63 -20.13
N LEU A 386 -0.19 -3.96 -20.82
CA LEU A 386 1.13 -3.48 -20.41
C LEU A 386 1.29 -1.96 -20.59
N ARG A 387 0.71 -1.37 -21.64
CA ARG A 387 0.68 0.09 -21.82
C ARG A 387 -0.06 0.78 -20.68
N SER A 388 -1.14 0.19 -20.19
CA SER A 388 -1.94 0.72 -19.06
C SER A 388 -1.17 0.79 -17.75
N ALA A 389 -0.12 -0.03 -17.59
CA ALA A 389 0.76 -0.04 -16.42
C ALA A 389 2.15 0.58 -16.70
N THR A 390 2.35 1.27 -17.81
CA THR A 390 3.66 1.84 -18.16
C THR A 390 3.52 3.25 -18.76
N LEU A 391 3.45 3.37 -20.07
CA LEU A 391 3.53 4.65 -20.78
C LEU A 391 2.28 5.51 -20.64
N ILE A 392 1.08 4.90 -20.61
CA ILE A 392 -0.18 5.67 -20.55
C ILE A 392 -0.25 6.50 -19.26
N PRO A 393 -0.11 5.91 -18.05
CA PRO A 393 -0.17 6.70 -16.82
C PRO A 393 0.95 7.74 -16.74
N THR A 394 2.14 7.45 -17.25
CA THR A 394 3.24 8.41 -17.21
C THR A 394 3.00 9.63 -18.10
N ARG A 395 2.33 9.46 -19.22
CA ARG A 395 1.92 10.57 -20.11
C ARG A 395 0.81 11.41 -19.48
N LEU A 396 -0.23 10.77 -18.96
CA LEU A 396 -1.41 11.46 -18.43
C LEU A 396 -1.11 12.22 -17.14
N PHE A 397 -0.33 11.62 -16.24
CA PHE A 397 0.06 12.28 -14.99
C PHE A 397 1.37 13.09 -15.07
N GLY A 398 1.97 13.19 -16.25
CA GLY A 398 3.18 13.99 -16.44
C GLY A 398 4.38 13.49 -15.65
N LEU A 399 4.57 12.17 -15.52
CA LEU A 399 5.58 11.58 -14.65
C LEU A 399 7.02 11.60 -15.23
N GLY A 400 7.23 12.34 -16.31
CA GLY A 400 8.55 12.63 -16.88
C GLY A 400 9.18 11.45 -17.60
N ASP A 401 10.32 10.98 -17.09
CA ASP A 401 11.22 10.01 -17.73
C ASP A 401 10.95 8.54 -17.34
N ARG A 402 9.74 8.23 -16.84
CA ARG A 402 9.30 6.89 -16.40
C ARG A 402 8.46 6.19 -17.47
N GLY A 403 8.21 4.88 -17.30
CA GLY A 403 7.34 4.08 -18.16
C GLY A 403 7.84 3.89 -19.58
N CYS A 404 9.13 4.07 -19.84
CA CYS A 404 9.73 3.97 -21.18
C CYS A 404 11.12 3.32 -21.15
N ILE A 405 11.49 2.64 -22.27
CA ILE A 405 12.85 2.13 -22.49
C ILE A 405 13.43 2.79 -23.73
N ARG A 406 13.97 4.00 -23.56
CA ARG A 406 14.60 4.82 -24.61
C ARG A 406 15.78 5.58 -24.02
N PRO A 407 16.77 5.99 -24.85
CA PRO A 407 17.86 6.85 -24.37
C PRO A 407 17.32 8.08 -23.62
N GLY A 408 17.85 8.31 -22.43
CA GLY A 408 17.42 9.40 -21.54
C GLY A 408 16.32 9.02 -20.55
N CYS A 409 15.53 7.96 -20.78
CA CYS A 409 14.60 7.45 -19.78
C CYS A 409 15.35 6.97 -18.54
N ARG A 410 14.66 7.01 -17.38
CA ARG A 410 15.14 6.47 -16.12
C ARG A 410 15.34 4.95 -16.26
N ALA A 411 16.40 4.43 -15.70
CA ALA A 411 16.65 2.99 -15.71
C ALA A 411 15.85 2.29 -14.58
N ASP A 412 14.54 2.48 -14.62
CA ASP A 412 13.56 1.73 -13.86
C ASP A 412 13.07 0.60 -14.78
N LEU A 413 13.54 -0.63 -14.52
CA LEU A 413 13.43 -1.74 -15.47
C LEU A 413 12.99 -3.02 -14.75
N VAL A 414 12.20 -3.84 -15.44
CA VAL A 414 11.78 -5.16 -14.98
C VAL A 414 12.10 -6.21 -16.02
N LEU A 415 12.92 -7.20 -15.67
CA LEU A 415 13.23 -8.34 -16.51
C LEU A 415 12.29 -9.50 -16.14
N ILE A 416 11.51 -9.93 -17.12
CA ILE A 416 10.51 -10.99 -16.99
C ILE A 416 11.05 -12.26 -17.66
N ASP A 417 10.94 -13.40 -16.98
CA ASP A 417 11.18 -14.72 -17.56
C ASP A 417 9.97 -15.14 -18.40
N GLY A 418 10.09 -15.05 -19.73
CA GLY A 418 9.02 -15.34 -20.69
C GLY A 418 8.52 -14.14 -21.48
N ASN A 419 7.30 -14.25 -22.00
CA ASN A 419 6.69 -13.29 -22.92
C ASN A 419 5.31 -12.79 -22.46
N PRO A 420 5.24 -11.73 -21.65
CA PRO A 420 3.96 -11.17 -21.20
C PRO A 420 3.14 -10.49 -22.31
N LEU A 421 3.72 -10.28 -23.49
CA LEU A 421 3.03 -9.75 -24.67
C LEU A 421 2.17 -10.81 -25.39
N GLU A 422 2.41 -12.11 -25.11
CA GLU A 422 1.63 -13.24 -25.62
C GLU A 422 0.73 -13.84 -24.52
N ALA A 423 1.23 -13.89 -23.28
CA ALA A 423 0.53 -14.43 -22.12
C ALA A 423 0.79 -13.47 -20.94
N ILE A 424 -0.20 -12.66 -20.62
CA ILE A 424 -0.05 -11.56 -19.64
C ILE A 424 0.35 -12.05 -18.24
N GLU A 425 -0.03 -13.28 -17.87
CA GLU A 425 0.34 -13.91 -16.59
C GLU A 425 1.86 -14.08 -16.44
N ALA A 426 2.60 -14.12 -17.56
CA ALA A 426 4.06 -14.11 -17.52
C ALA A 426 4.63 -12.84 -16.88
N SER A 427 3.87 -11.74 -16.81
CA SER A 427 4.26 -10.52 -16.10
C SER A 427 4.65 -10.80 -14.64
N ALA A 428 4.02 -11.81 -14.02
CA ALA A 428 4.29 -12.28 -12.67
C ALA A 428 5.64 -13.00 -12.50
N ARG A 429 6.33 -13.38 -13.60
CA ARG A 429 7.62 -14.06 -13.58
C ARG A 429 8.78 -13.06 -13.50
N VAL A 430 8.72 -12.16 -12.56
CA VAL A 430 9.74 -11.12 -12.33
C VAL A 430 11.05 -11.78 -11.91
N GLU A 431 12.10 -11.65 -12.74
CA GLU A 431 13.43 -12.21 -12.47
C GLU A 431 14.37 -11.17 -11.82
N SER A 432 14.39 -9.96 -12.36
CA SER A 432 15.25 -8.88 -11.87
C SER A 432 14.60 -7.52 -12.04
N ILE A 433 14.87 -6.64 -11.09
CA ILE A 433 14.34 -5.28 -11.07
C ILE A 433 15.49 -4.30 -10.90
N TRP A 434 15.43 -3.21 -11.62
CA TRP A 434 16.31 -2.05 -11.41
C TRP A 434 15.47 -0.83 -11.08
N LYS A 435 15.87 -0.13 -10.02
CA LYS A 435 15.33 1.18 -9.65
C LYS A 435 16.45 2.21 -9.70
N ASN A 436 16.27 3.25 -10.50
CA ASN A 436 17.33 4.24 -10.78
C ASN A 436 18.64 3.59 -11.29
N GLY A 437 18.55 2.49 -12.06
CA GLY A 437 19.71 1.75 -12.57
C GLY A 437 20.42 0.86 -11.54
N TYR A 438 19.98 0.86 -10.29
CA TYR A 438 20.48 -0.04 -9.25
C TYR A 438 19.62 -1.31 -9.18
N ARG A 439 20.27 -2.46 -9.14
CA ARG A 439 19.55 -3.72 -9.00
C ARG A 439 18.93 -3.79 -7.61
N VAL A 440 17.63 -3.99 -7.56
CA VAL A 440 16.88 -4.18 -6.31
C VAL A 440 17.14 -5.60 -5.82
N PRO A 441 17.56 -5.80 -4.56
CA PRO A 441 17.62 -7.12 -3.95
C PRO A 441 16.19 -7.67 -3.88
N VAL A 442 15.92 -8.74 -4.62
CA VAL A 442 14.64 -9.44 -4.54
C VAL A 442 14.78 -10.55 -3.52
N GLN A 443 13.89 -10.61 -2.54
CA GLN A 443 13.89 -11.70 -1.57
C GLN A 443 13.73 -13.02 -2.33
N GLN A 444 14.71 -13.90 -2.18
CA GLN A 444 14.61 -15.26 -2.71
C GLN A 444 13.65 -16.04 -1.82
N PRO A 445 12.77 -16.89 -2.36
CA PRO A 445 11.98 -17.78 -1.54
C PRO A 445 12.95 -18.60 -0.68
N GLU A 446 12.80 -18.56 0.63
CA GLU A 446 13.51 -19.47 1.52
C GLU A 446 13.24 -20.89 1.01
N SER A 447 14.31 -21.66 0.76
CA SER A 447 14.22 -23.00 0.22
C SER A 447 13.22 -23.82 1.03
N SER A 448 12.32 -24.50 0.34
CA SER A 448 11.11 -25.20 0.82
C SER A 448 11.29 -26.26 1.93
N THR A 449 12.45 -26.36 2.53
CA THR A 449 12.71 -27.24 3.67
C THR A 449 12.23 -26.69 5.03
N ALA A 450 11.80 -25.42 5.10
CA ALA A 450 11.22 -24.82 6.30
C ALA A 450 9.68 -24.71 6.28
N GLN A 451 9.03 -24.93 5.14
CA GLN A 451 7.58 -24.73 4.99
C GLN A 451 6.70 -25.95 5.32
N GLU A 452 7.28 -27.15 5.47
CA GLU A 452 6.51 -28.34 5.88
C GLU A 452 6.28 -28.47 7.39
N GLN A 453 6.72 -27.52 8.20
CA GLN A 453 6.53 -27.57 9.66
C GLN A 453 5.47 -26.59 10.20
N THR A 454 4.69 -25.91 9.39
CA THR A 454 3.67 -24.92 9.84
C THR A 454 2.22 -25.35 9.64
N GLU A 455 1.93 -26.58 9.27
CA GLU A 455 0.56 -27.14 9.34
C GLU A 455 0.21 -27.71 10.73
N GLY A 456 0.71 -27.06 11.77
CA GLY A 456 0.39 -27.37 13.16
C GLY A 456 0.08 -26.13 13.96
N SER A 457 -0.76 -25.20 13.42
CA SER A 457 -1.37 -24.16 14.25
C SER A 457 -2.06 -24.87 15.43
N LYS A 458 -1.46 -24.80 16.62
CA LYS A 458 -2.12 -25.23 17.84
C LYS A 458 -3.49 -24.57 17.89
N ALA A 459 -4.53 -25.35 18.07
CA ALA A 459 -5.90 -24.88 18.23
C ALA A 459 -5.93 -23.67 19.20
N SER A 460 -6.77 -22.68 18.90
CA SER A 460 -6.95 -21.55 19.79
C SER A 460 -7.13 -22.05 21.23
N PRO A 461 -6.43 -21.47 22.22
CA PRO A 461 -6.54 -21.89 23.61
C PRO A 461 -7.98 -21.93 24.07
N ARG A 462 -8.33 -22.89 24.90
CA ARG A 462 -9.67 -22.94 25.47
C ARG A 462 -9.87 -21.74 26.41
N PRO A 463 -11.07 -21.16 26.47
CA PRO A 463 -11.37 -20.06 27.39
C PRO A 463 -10.94 -20.40 28.82
N GLY A 464 -10.07 -19.56 29.42
CA GLY A 464 -9.58 -19.72 30.80
C GLY A 464 -8.35 -20.61 30.97
N GLU A 465 -7.75 -21.13 29.89
CA GLU A 465 -6.45 -21.82 29.94
C GLU A 465 -5.31 -20.79 29.87
N SER A 466 -4.33 -20.89 30.79
CA SER A 466 -3.17 -19.99 30.79
C SER A 466 -2.34 -20.15 29.51
N VAL A 467 -2.06 -19.03 28.84
CA VAL A 467 -1.36 -18.99 27.56
C VAL A 467 -0.02 -18.28 27.73
N ASP A 468 1.07 -18.99 27.51
CA ASP A 468 2.39 -18.37 27.40
C ASP A 468 2.57 -17.79 25.98
N LEU A 469 2.65 -16.47 25.90
CA LEU A 469 2.72 -15.78 24.60
C LEU A 469 4.08 -15.94 23.91
N LEU A 470 5.13 -16.34 24.65
CA LEU A 470 6.46 -16.60 24.12
C LEU A 470 6.63 -18.01 23.53
N ASP A 471 5.63 -18.89 23.72
CA ASP A 471 5.68 -20.27 23.19
C ASP A 471 5.51 -20.33 21.66
N ASP A 472 4.87 -19.33 21.06
CA ASP A 472 4.62 -19.27 19.61
C ASP A 472 5.28 -18.04 18.98
N PRO A 473 6.50 -18.18 18.43
CA PRO A 473 7.23 -17.10 17.76
C PRO A 473 6.48 -16.48 16.57
N THR A 474 5.61 -17.24 15.89
CA THR A 474 4.92 -16.79 14.68
C THR A 474 3.86 -15.73 14.97
N ARG A 475 3.47 -15.55 16.21
CA ARG A 475 2.50 -14.55 16.65
C ARG A 475 3.12 -13.19 16.96
N TRP A 476 4.45 -13.11 17.07
CA TRP A 476 5.16 -11.88 17.37
C TRP A 476 5.69 -11.22 16.11
N MET A 477 5.56 -9.91 16.03
CA MET A 477 6.12 -9.08 14.97
C MET A 477 6.74 -7.81 15.53
N ALA A 478 7.75 -7.28 14.83
CA ALA A 478 8.22 -5.92 15.07
C ALA A 478 7.14 -4.93 14.65
N ALA A 479 6.98 -3.85 15.40
CA ALA A 479 6.02 -2.79 15.06
C ALA A 479 6.56 -1.43 15.52
N ALA A 480 6.45 -0.43 14.66
CA ALA A 480 6.88 0.93 14.91
C ALA A 480 5.95 1.93 14.22
N ASP A 481 6.13 3.21 14.51
CA ASP A 481 5.33 4.28 13.90
C ASP A 481 5.66 4.55 12.44
N ASP A 482 6.74 3.94 11.89
CA ASP A 482 7.10 4.00 10.47
C ASP A 482 5.96 3.53 9.56
N TYR A 483 5.18 2.55 10.03
CA TYR A 483 3.97 2.09 9.36
C TYR A 483 2.91 3.20 9.17
N MET A 484 2.96 4.25 9.99
CA MET A 484 2.03 5.39 9.95
C MET A 484 2.69 6.68 9.46
N GLY A 485 3.87 6.58 8.85
CA GLY A 485 4.63 7.73 8.35
C GLY A 485 5.55 8.39 9.39
N GLY A 486 5.75 7.76 10.55
CA GLY A 486 6.82 8.09 11.49
C GLY A 486 8.19 7.68 10.94
N LYS A 487 9.22 7.89 11.72
CA LYS A 487 10.61 7.52 11.38
C LYS A 487 11.19 6.45 12.28
N SER A 488 10.44 6.05 13.30
CA SER A 488 10.88 5.02 14.25
C SER A 488 10.96 3.66 13.56
N SER A 489 11.83 2.78 14.02
CA SER A 489 11.97 1.42 13.51
C SER A 489 12.10 0.40 14.61
N ALA A 490 11.73 -0.85 14.35
CA ALA A 490 11.88 -1.94 15.29
C ALA A 490 12.35 -3.21 14.58
N SER A 491 13.08 -4.05 15.34
CA SER A 491 13.36 -5.44 14.96
C SER A 491 13.26 -6.35 16.18
N ILE A 492 12.96 -7.63 15.95
CA ILE A 492 12.85 -8.65 17.00
C ILE A 492 13.75 -9.83 16.70
N ASP A 493 14.39 -10.35 17.76
CA ASP A 493 15.21 -11.53 17.70
C ASP A 493 14.82 -12.48 18.86
N TRP A 494 14.81 -13.79 18.60
CA TRP A 494 14.55 -14.78 19.64
C TRP A 494 15.85 -15.21 20.30
N ILE A 495 15.92 -15.07 21.62
CA ILE A 495 17.07 -15.53 22.41
C ILE A 495 16.69 -16.70 23.32
N ARG A 496 17.65 -17.60 23.56
CA ARG A 496 17.47 -18.72 24.48
C ARG A 496 18.05 -18.33 25.83
N LEU A 497 17.25 -18.41 26.86
CA LEU A 497 17.66 -18.39 28.26
C LEU A 497 17.87 -19.83 28.74
N ALA A 498 18.41 -20.03 29.97
CA ALA A 498 18.76 -21.37 30.47
C ALA A 498 17.57 -22.35 30.38
N ASP A 499 16.36 -21.93 30.77
CA ASP A 499 15.16 -22.78 30.82
C ASP A 499 13.96 -22.24 30.04
N SER A 500 14.13 -21.16 29.25
CA SER A 500 13.03 -20.52 28.54
C SER A 500 13.50 -19.82 27.27
N ARG A 501 12.54 -19.27 26.50
CA ARG A 501 12.78 -18.34 25.40
C ARG A 501 12.43 -16.93 25.85
N ALA A 502 13.10 -15.96 25.27
CA ALA A 502 12.78 -14.56 25.45
C ALA A 502 12.83 -13.84 24.10
N LEU A 503 12.09 -12.75 23.99
CA LEU A 503 12.04 -11.92 22.80
C LEU A 503 12.88 -10.67 23.02
N GLN A 504 13.99 -10.56 22.31
CA GLN A 504 14.82 -9.36 22.29
C GLN A 504 14.27 -8.40 21.24
N VAL A 505 14.05 -7.16 21.65
CA VAL A 505 13.52 -6.09 20.79
C VAL A 505 14.58 -5.01 20.67
N ARG A 506 14.86 -4.59 19.44
CA ARG A 506 15.62 -3.37 19.16
C ARG A 506 14.62 -2.34 18.66
N ALA A 507 14.60 -1.19 19.31
CA ALA A 507 13.68 -0.11 19.05
C ALA A 507 14.47 1.20 18.85
N ASP A 508 14.29 1.80 17.70
CA ASP A 508 14.81 3.13 17.39
C ASP A 508 13.60 4.08 17.29
N VAL A 509 13.46 4.94 18.29
CA VAL A 509 12.30 5.83 18.41
C VAL A 509 12.72 7.24 18.05
N GLU A 510 12.31 7.71 16.86
CA GLU A 510 12.63 9.04 16.36
C GLU A 510 11.53 10.06 16.64
N GLN A 511 11.92 11.33 16.81
CA GLN A 511 10.99 12.45 16.88
C GLN A 511 10.43 12.80 15.51
N GLY A 512 9.23 13.38 15.48
CA GLY A 512 8.60 13.85 14.24
C GLY A 512 7.22 13.24 13.99
N PHE A 513 6.84 12.28 14.81
CA PHE A 513 5.48 11.73 14.86
C PHE A 513 4.78 12.14 16.16
N ALA A 514 3.44 12.30 16.11
CA ALA A 514 2.66 12.77 17.26
C ALA A 514 2.77 11.83 18.48
N PHE A 515 2.93 10.54 18.23
CA PHE A 515 3.15 9.50 19.25
C PHE A 515 4.21 8.53 18.74
N PRO A 516 5.50 8.87 18.87
CA PRO A 516 6.55 7.99 18.40
C PRO A 516 6.58 6.71 19.25
N TYR A 517 6.71 5.56 18.59
CA TYR A 517 6.86 4.27 19.26
C TYR A 517 7.61 3.26 18.38
N ALA A 518 8.31 2.36 19.04
CA ALA A 518 8.92 1.20 18.40
C ALA A 518 8.95 0.03 19.39
N GLY A 519 8.70 -1.20 18.92
CA GLY A 519 8.67 -2.34 19.82
C GLY A 519 8.22 -3.64 19.17
N ALA A 520 7.49 -4.46 19.92
CA ALA A 520 6.98 -5.75 19.50
C ALA A 520 5.49 -5.89 19.77
N MET A 521 4.78 -6.58 18.87
CA MET A 521 3.36 -6.83 18.96
C MET A 521 3.07 -8.33 18.83
N TRP A 522 2.32 -8.88 19.77
CA TRP A 522 1.77 -10.23 19.72
C TRP A 522 0.36 -10.19 19.17
N ASN A 523 0.07 -11.06 18.19
CA ASN A 523 -1.22 -11.16 17.52
C ASN A 523 -1.98 -12.41 18.00
N THR A 524 -3.24 -12.24 18.35
CA THR A 524 -4.05 -13.27 19.03
C THR A 524 -4.25 -14.56 18.23
N THR A 525 -4.23 -14.48 16.90
CA THR A 525 -4.40 -15.63 15.99
C THR A 525 -3.15 -15.95 15.16
N GLY A 526 -2.05 -15.19 15.32
CA GLY A 526 -0.91 -15.23 14.41
C GLY A 526 -1.14 -14.43 13.10
N ILE A 527 -2.36 -13.97 12.89
CA ILE A 527 -2.73 -13.05 11.81
C ILE A 527 -2.82 -11.64 12.40
N PRO A 528 -2.10 -10.65 11.86
CA PRO A 528 -2.09 -9.31 12.42
C PRO A 528 -3.49 -8.72 12.58
N MET A 529 -3.77 -8.21 13.77
CA MET A 529 -5.01 -7.52 14.12
C MET A 529 -6.33 -8.31 13.92
N GLN A 530 -6.27 -9.62 13.67
CA GLN A 530 -7.46 -10.48 13.67
C GLN A 530 -7.95 -10.73 15.10
N PRO A 531 -9.25 -10.51 15.43
CA PRO A 531 -9.73 -10.70 16.77
C PRO A 531 -9.86 -12.18 17.14
N ALA A 532 -9.60 -12.49 18.41
CA ALA A 532 -9.94 -13.76 19.01
C ALA A 532 -10.60 -13.55 20.38
N ASP A 533 -11.37 -14.54 20.83
CA ASP A 533 -12.05 -14.52 22.12
C ASP A 533 -11.09 -14.94 23.24
N HIS A 534 -10.72 -13.97 24.06
CA HIS A 534 -9.90 -14.12 25.26
C HIS A 534 -10.69 -13.77 26.56
N SER A 535 -12.03 -13.74 26.50
CA SER A 535 -12.91 -13.38 27.62
C SER A 535 -12.76 -14.29 28.84
N GLY A 536 -12.15 -15.48 28.67
CA GLY A 536 -11.83 -16.39 29.76
C GLY A 536 -10.60 -16.00 30.60
N HIS A 537 -9.78 -15.05 30.15
CA HIS A 537 -8.60 -14.59 30.86
C HIS A 537 -8.92 -13.36 31.71
N ARG A 538 -8.25 -13.24 32.85
CA ARG A 538 -8.48 -12.15 33.82
C ARG A 538 -7.36 -11.14 33.86
N ARG A 539 -6.13 -11.56 33.53
CA ARG A 539 -4.95 -10.73 33.62
C ARG A 539 -3.89 -11.08 32.60
N LEU A 540 -3.01 -10.13 32.34
CA LEU A 540 -1.77 -10.30 31.58
C LEU A 540 -0.59 -10.13 32.54
N VAL A 541 0.31 -11.10 32.53
CA VAL A 541 1.56 -11.06 33.28
C VAL A 541 2.69 -10.80 32.30
N LEU A 542 3.42 -9.72 32.50
CA LEU A 542 4.55 -9.30 31.65
C LEU A 542 5.78 -9.01 32.50
N GLU A 543 6.96 -9.39 32.00
CA GLU A 543 8.24 -8.98 32.54
C GLU A 543 9.14 -8.52 31.38
N ILE A 544 9.60 -7.27 31.49
CA ILE A 544 10.53 -6.68 30.53
C ILE A 544 11.82 -6.27 31.23
N ASP A 545 12.94 -6.50 30.58
CA ASP A 545 14.27 -6.09 31.03
C ASP A 545 14.93 -5.20 29.97
N GLY A 546 15.48 -4.06 30.39
CA GLY A 546 16.08 -3.09 29.47
C GLY A 546 16.34 -1.74 30.10
N PRO A 547 16.98 -0.82 29.38
CA PRO A 547 17.26 0.54 29.84
C PRO A 547 16.03 1.45 29.75
N GLY A 548 15.88 2.37 30.71
CA GLY A 548 14.81 3.37 30.73
C GLY A 548 13.55 2.94 31.47
N SER A 549 12.53 3.79 31.49
CA SER A 549 11.26 3.56 32.24
C SER A 549 10.02 3.90 31.44
N ASP A 550 10.15 4.19 30.16
CA ASP A 550 9.13 4.74 29.27
C ASP A 550 8.62 3.70 28.28
N TYR A 551 8.28 2.54 28.81
CA TYR A 551 7.61 1.49 28.06
C TYR A 551 6.10 1.53 28.28
N GLN A 552 5.37 1.19 27.23
CA GLN A 552 3.91 1.12 27.25
C GLN A 552 3.41 -0.23 26.77
N LEU A 553 2.43 -0.75 27.47
CA LEU A 553 1.54 -1.80 27.00
C LEU A 553 0.43 -1.13 26.17
N MET A 554 0.13 -1.70 25.02
CA MET A 554 -1.01 -1.33 24.18
C MET A 554 -1.87 -2.57 23.92
N LEU A 555 -3.14 -2.51 24.32
CA LEU A 555 -4.12 -3.58 24.08
C LEU A 555 -5.09 -3.13 23.00
N PHE A 556 -5.15 -3.89 21.92
CA PHE A 556 -6.00 -3.62 20.77
C PHE A 556 -7.23 -4.52 20.85
N SER A 557 -8.42 -3.94 21.06
CA SER A 557 -9.68 -4.68 21.15
C SER A 557 -10.84 -3.88 20.54
N GLY A 558 -11.99 -4.53 20.33
CA GLY A 558 -13.20 -3.90 19.83
C GLY A 558 -13.66 -4.42 18.47
N LYS A 559 -14.94 -4.25 18.15
CA LYS A 559 -15.54 -4.72 16.90
C LYS A 559 -15.12 -3.89 15.68
N ALA A 560 -14.85 -2.59 15.88
CA ALA A 560 -14.38 -1.71 14.83
C ALA A 560 -12.85 -1.80 14.72
N MET A 561 -12.34 -1.94 13.52
CA MET A 561 -10.93 -1.68 13.24
C MET A 561 -10.71 -0.16 13.36
N GLY A 562 -9.70 0.24 14.13
CA GLY A 562 -9.47 1.67 14.44
C GLY A 562 -9.89 2.09 15.84
N ALA A 563 -10.43 1.19 16.67
CA ALA A 563 -10.57 1.47 18.09
C ALA A 563 -9.20 1.82 18.68
N GLN A 564 -9.13 2.93 19.42
CA GLN A 564 -7.90 3.35 20.09
C GLN A 564 -7.41 2.24 21.03
N PRO A 565 -6.10 1.91 21.03
CA PRO A 565 -5.58 0.94 21.97
C PRO A 565 -5.70 1.46 23.39
N ILE A 566 -6.03 0.57 24.29
CA ILE A 566 -5.98 0.85 25.73
C ILE A 566 -4.51 0.79 26.13
N ARG A 567 -4.01 1.83 26.80
CA ARG A 567 -2.60 1.99 27.15
C ARG A 567 -2.38 1.91 28.64
N ALA A 568 -1.30 1.25 29.03
CA ALA A 568 -0.82 1.22 30.41
C ALA A 568 0.71 1.33 30.44
N PRO A 569 1.31 2.04 31.42
CA PRO A 569 2.76 2.08 31.58
C PRO A 569 3.28 0.71 32.03
N LEU A 570 4.45 0.31 31.49
CA LEU A 570 5.12 -0.92 31.86
C LEU A 570 6.44 -0.59 32.62
N PRO A 571 6.56 -0.93 33.89
CA PRO A 571 7.82 -0.83 34.61
C PRO A 571 8.81 -1.91 34.17
N VAL A 572 10.11 -1.58 34.20
CA VAL A 572 11.23 -2.45 33.82
C VAL A 572 11.79 -3.19 35.05
N GLY A 573 12.33 -4.39 34.82
CA GLY A 573 13.08 -5.17 35.83
C GLY A 573 12.22 -5.77 36.92
N ARG A 574 10.91 -5.85 36.71
CA ARG A 574 9.97 -6.52 37.61
C ARG A 574 8.77 -7.06 36.86
N GLU A 575 8.16 -8.10 37.41
CA GLU A 575 6.90 -8.63 36.92
C GLU A 575 5.79 -7.58 37.05
N SER A 576 5.08 -7.34 35.96
CA SER A 576 3.91 -6.47 35.88
C SER A 576 2.68 -7.31 35.67
N VAL A 577 1.70 -7.18 36.56
CA VAL A 577 0.39 -7.81 36.45
C VAL A 577 -0.63 -6.75 36.06
N VAL A 578 -1.29 -6.96 34.93
CA VAL A 578 -2.31 -6.07 34.40
C VAL A 578 -3.65 -6.78 34.51
N GLU A 579 -4.48 -6.35 35.47
CA GLU A 579 -5.83 -6.89 35.69
C GLU A 579 -6.79 -6.29 34.65
N PHE A 580 -7.36 -7.13 33.81
CA PHE A 580 -8.24 -6.67 32.71
C PHE A 580 -9.54 -6.01 33.21
N GLY A 581 -10.01 -6.42 34.37
CA GLY A 581 -11.19 -5.82 35.01
C GLY A 581 -11.02 -4.34 35.40
N GLU A 582 -9.77 -3.87 35.51
CA GLU A 582 -9.46 -2.47 35.83
C GLU A 582 -9.27 -1.60 34.57
N MET A 583 -9.20 -2.23 33.38
CA MET A 583 -8.98 -1.54 32.12
C MET A 583 -10.32 -1.20 31.45
N GLY A 584 -10.83 0.01 31.73
CA GLY A 584 -12.08 0.49 31.14
C GLY A 584 -12.07 0.47 29.62
N GLY A 585 -13.11 -0.09 29.01
CA GLY A 585 -13.28 -0.16 27.56
C GLY A 585 -12.59 -1.36 26.87
N LEU A 586 -11.88 -2.24 27.61
CA LEU A 586 -11.29 -3.45 27.06
C LEU A 586 -12.37 -4.52 26.79
N ASP A 587 -12.47 -4.98 25.55
CA ASP A 587 -13.34 -6.08 25.13
C ASP A 587 -12.50 -7.31 24.78
N LEU A 588 -12.33 -8.22 25.73
CA LEU A 588 -11.53 -9.43 25.56
C LEU A 588 -12.14 -10.44 24.57
N ALA A 589 -13.46 -10.38 24.31
CA ALA A 589 -14.08 -11.21 23.29
C ALA A 589 -13.66 -10.81 21.86
N THR A 590 -13.07 -9.63 21.73
CA THR A 590 -12.57 -9.10 20.46
C THR A 590 -11.12 -8.60 20.57
N LEU A 591 -10.31 -9.20 21.46
CA LEU A 591 -8.89 -8.87 21.57
C LEU A 591 -8.17 -9.21 20.26
N ARG A 592 -7.39 -8.27 19.73
CA ARG A 592 -6.69 -8.38 18.44
C ARG A 592 -5.19 -8.55 18.61
N ALA A 593 -4.60 -7.71 19.45
CA ALA A 593 -3.16 -7.74 19.68
C ALA A 593 -2.79 -7.16 21.05
N ILE A 594 -1.59 -7.54 21.50
CA ILE A 594 -0.93 -7.03 22.70
C ILE A 594 0.44 -6.48 22.28
N GLY A 595 0.67 -5.19 22.45
CA GLY A 595 1.93 -4.54 22.08
C GLY A 595 2.74 -4.06 23.27
N VAL A 596 4.06 -4.21 23.20
CA VAL A 596 5.05 -3.69 24.16
C VAL A 596 5.98 -2.75 23.42
N PHE A 597 5.93 -1.46 23.73
CA PHE A 597 6.58 -0.40 22.98
C PHE A 597 7.41 0.52 23.87
N ALA A 598 8.59 0.92 23.36
CA ALA A 598 9.29 2.13 23.81
C ALA A 598 8.63 3.34 23.15
N THR A 599 8.46 4.44 23.90
CA THR A 599 7.71 5.61 23.44
C THR A 599 8.46 6.94 23.53
N SER A 600 9.64 6.96 24.16
CA SER A 600 10.50 8.14 24.18
C SER A 600 11.61 8.02 23.16
N PRO A 601 11.95 9.12 22.47
CA PRO A 601 13.04 9.16 21.50
C PRO A 601 14.35 8.63 22.06
N SER A 602 14.96 7.73 21.32
CA SER A 602 16.24 7.10 21.71
C SER A 602 16.87 6.39 20.52
N ASP A 603 18.15 6.52 20.36
CA ASP A 603 18.94 5.74 19.42
C ASP A 603 19.07 4.31 19.92
N GLU A 604 18.71 3.34 19.09
CA GLU A 604 18.89 1.90 19.26
C GLU A 604 18.66 1.36 20.70
N ARG A 605 17.45 1.56 21.22
CA ARG A 605 17.08 0.99 22.51
C ARG A 605 16.89 -0.53 22.39
N ARG A 606 17.49 -1.29 23.30
CA ARG A 606 17.31 -2.74 23.37
C ARG A 606 16.62 -3.13 24.66
N PHE A 607 15.56 -3.90 24.55
CA PHE A 607 14.89 -4.49 25.71
C PHE A 607 14.50 -5.94 25.41
N THR A 608 14.24 -6.70 26.47
CA THR A 608 13.91 -8.11 26.37
C THR A 608 12.60 -8.39 27.08
N ILE A 609 11.68 -9.06 26.43
CA ILE A 609 10.46 -9.60 27.04
C ILE A 609 10.82 -11.02 27.52
N THR A 610 10.93 -11.18 28.84
CA THR A 610 11.34 -12.44 29.48
C THR A 610 10.16 -13.27 29.93
N ARG A 611 8.99 -12.63 30.09
CA ARG A 611 7.72 -13.30 30.42
C ARG A 611 6.56 -12.54 29.76
N ALA A 612 5.65 -13.29 29.16
CA ALA A 612 4.40 -12.76 28.62
C ALA A 612 3.33 -13.86 28.71
N ARG A 613 2.31 -13.71 29.57
CA ARG A 613 1.32 -14.76 29.82
C ARG A 613 -0.08 -14.18 30.04
N LEU A 614 -1.07 -14.76 29.38
CA LEU A 614 -2.49 -14.55 29.68
C LEU A 614 -2.95 -15.59 30.70
N GLU A 615 -3.64 -15.14 31.76
CA GLU A 615 -4.13 -15.98 32.86
C GLU A 615 -5.61 -15.71 33.19
#